data_7862876d15baf599f6532cae68ceaa18
#
_entry.id   7862876d15baf599f6532cae68ceaa18
#
_cell.length_a   1.000
_cell.length_b   1.000
_cell.length_c   1.000
_cell.angle_alpha   90.00
_cell.angle_beta   90.00
_cell.angle_gamma   90.00
#
_symmetry.space_group_name_H-M   'P 1'
#
loop_
_entity.id
_entity.type
_entity.pdbx_description
1 polymer ?
#
loop_
_entity_poly.entity_id
_entity_poly.type
_entity_poly.pdbx_seq_one_letter_code
_entity_poly.pdbx_strand_id
1 'polypeptide(L)'
;PLSLIAYKDRRFNKTTANHIDGLPLDLTSKLLPWKSYINLGLLLHIHLHAKYQDKHSNDSECSTNNKPSISKEKMMAMIGQIESTIKKLEWGGADTEWRDYYSKTNYEPAAMKQKRELVEAYLKTIEPSPQKILDLGANNGEFSHLAAKSGCYVVSQDIDESAVEANYLHCKKSGITNVLPLIQDLTNPSPAIGWEHNERMSLLERCNADACLALALIHHLAISNNLPLTKIASFFSRATNYLIIEFVPKTDSQVRRLLKTREDIFSNY
;
A
#
# COMPACT_ATOMS: atom_id res chain seq x y z
N PRO A 1 -2.15 -0.04 -14.61
CA PRO A 1 -2.69 -0.66 -13.39
C PRO A 1 -4.03 -0.10 -12.94
N LEU A 2 -4.22 1.26 -12.86
CA LEU A 2 -5.43 1.88 -12.31
C LEU A 2 -6.73 1.38 -12.96
N SER A 3 -6.77 1.25 -14.27
CA SER A 3 -7.96 0.72 -14.98
C SER A 3 -8.24 -0.74 -14.62
N LEU A 4 -7.21 -1.58 -14.43
CA LEU A 4 -7.38 -2.96 -13.99
C LEU A 4 -7.86 -3.03 -12.52
N ILE A 5 -7.39 -2.15 -11.66
CA ILE A 5 -7.87 -2.02 -10.28
C ILE A 5 -9.36 -1.69 -10.28
N ALA A 6 -9.78 -0.69 -11.07
CA ALA A 6 -11.17 -0.25 -11.13
C ALA A 6 -12.14 -1.28 -11.74
N TYR A 7 -11.70 -2.01 -12.79
CA TYR A 7 -12.58 -2.88 -13.58
C TYR A 7 -12.47 -4.37 -13.28
N LYS A 8 -11.39 -4.81 -12.61
CA LYS A 8 -11.13 -6.23 -12.35
C LYS A 8 -10.90 -6.54 -10.89
N ASP A 9 -9.72 -6.17 -10.38
CA ASP A 9 -9.32 -6.54 -9.04
C ASP A 9 -8.23 -5.60 -8.52
N ARG A 10 -8.37 -5.18 -7.27
CA ARG A 10 -7.42 -4.29 -6.59
C ARG A 10 -6.00 -4.87 -6.51
N ARG A 11 -5.84 -6.20 -6.48
CA ARG A 11 -4.53 -6.87 -6.43
C ARG A 11 -3.65 -6.55 -7.63
N PHE A 12 -4.21 -5.97 -8.70
CA PHE A 12 -3.42 -5.43 -9.81
C PHE A 12 -2.52 -4.24 -9.41
N ASN A 13 -2.69 -3.65 -8.22
CA ASN A 13 -1.72 -2.68 -7.71
C ASN A 13 -0.33 -3.30 -7.54
N LYS A 14 -0.26 -4.60 -7.19
CA LYS A 14 1.01 -5.35 -7.03
C LYS A 14 1.80 -5.48 -8.33
N THR A 15 1.17 -5.29 -9.49
CA THR A 15 1.87 -5.33 -10.80
C THR A 15 2.88 -4.21 -10.96
N THR A 16 2.71 -3.09 -10.24
CA THR A 16 3.71 -2.01 -10.20
C THR A 16 5.02 -2.43 -9.54
N ALA A 17 5.01 -3.54 -8.76
CA ALA A 17 6.23 -4.10 -8.19
C ALA A 17 7.16 -4.73 -9.24
N ASN A 18 6.63 -5.10 -10.42
CA ASN A 18 7.37 -5.79 -11.47
C ASN A 18 7.52 -4.95 -12.76
N HIS A 19 6.78 -3.84 -12.87
CA HIS A 19 6.77 -2.99 -14.07
C HIS A 19 6.95 -1.53 -13.65
N ILE A 20 8.19 -1.04 -13.75
CA ILE A 20 8.53 0.34 -13.33
C ILE A 20 7.81 1.39 -14.19
N ASP A 21 7.71 1.14 -15.49
CA ASP A 21 7.06 2.03 -16.46
C ASP A 21 5.56 1.76 -16.62
N GLY A 22 5.02 0.82 -15.84
CA GLY A 22 3.64 0.38 -15.94
C GLY A 22 3.47 -0.85 -16.83
N LEU A 23 2.25 -1.36 -16.87
CA LEU A 23 1.91 -2.55 -17.66
C LEU A 23 1.91 -2.25 -19.16
N PRO A 24 2.41 -3.16 -20.02
CA PRO A 24 2.25 -3.06 -21.47
C PRO A 24 0.79 -2.85 -21.87
N LEU A 25 0.57 -1.97 -22.86
CA LEU A 25 -0.79 -1.60 -23.26
C LEU A 25 -1.56 -2.76 -23.89
N ASP A 26 -0.89 -3.60 -24.69
CA ASP A 26 -1.49 -4.81 -25.29
C ASP A 26 -1.96 -5.79 -24.22
N LEU A 27 -1.14 -6.04 -23.19
CA LEU A 27 -1.49 -6.88 -22.05
C LEU A 27 -2.66 -6.26 -21.27
N THR A 28 -2.59 -4.95 -21.00
CA THR A 28 -3.66 -4.25 -20.29
C THR A 28 -4.98 -4.30 -21.05
N SER A 29 -4.95 -4.10 -22.38
CA SER A 29 -6.12 -4.18 -23.26
C SER A 29 -6.77 -5.56 -23.25
N LYS A 30 -5.95 -6.64 -23.29
CA LYS A 30 -6.43 -8.03 -23.24
C LYS A 30 -7.04 -8.40 -21.87
N LEU A 31 -6.50 -7.87 -20.78
CA LEU A 31 -6.98 -8.14 -19.42
C LEU A 31 -8.25 -7.37 -19.06
N LEU A 32 -8.50 -6.21 -19.64
CA LEU A 32 -9.67 -5.40 -19.37
C LEU A 32 -10.96 -6.07 -19.89
N PRO A 33 -12.11 -5.92 -19.19
CA PRO A 33 -13.38 -6.44 -19.67
C PRO A 33 -13.91 -5.63 -20.85
N TRP A 34 -14.81 -6.22 -21.65
CA TRP A 34 -15.43 -5.54 -22.79
C TRP A 34 -16.09 -4.20 -22.42
N LYS A 35 -16.62 -4.06 -21.19
CA LYS A 35 -17.22 -2.81 -20.68
C LYS A 35 -16.24 -1.62 -20.70
N SER A 36 -14.94 -1.87 -20.67
CA SER A 36 -13.93 -0.82 -20.75
C SER A 36 -13.87 -0.12 -22.10
N TYR A 37 -14.38 -0.75 -23.16
CA TYR A 37 -14.51 -0.15 -24.50
C TYR A 37 -15.58 0.94 -24.57
N ILE A 38 -16.53 0.97 -23.63
CA ILE A 38 -17.58 2.02 -23.56
C ILE A 38 -16.99 3.29 -22.95
N ASN A 39 -15.94 3.19 -22.15
CA ASN A 39 -15.24 4.35 -21.62
C ASN A 39 -14.32 4.95 -22.69
N LEU A 40 -14.68 6.12 -23.21
CA LEU A 40 -13.94 6.77 -24.30
C LEU A 40 -12.46 6.99 -23.98
N GLY A 41 -12.12 7.34 -22.76
CA GLY A 41 -10.72 7.53 -22.33
C GLY A 41 -9.93 6.21 -22.37
N LEU A 42 -10.49 5.11 -21.88
CA LEU A 42 -9.84 3.80 -21.93
C LEU A 42 -9.78 3.26 -23.37
N LEU A 43 -10.83 3.51 -24.17
CA LEU A 43 -10.83 3.14 -25.57
C LEU A 43 -9.68 3.82 -26.31
N LEU A 44 -9.51 5.12 -26.16
CA LEU A 44 -8.47 5.89 -26.86
C LEU A 44 -7.06 5.59 -26.34
N HIS A 45 -6.86 5.65 -25.01
CA HIS A 45 -5.54 5.60 -24.41
C HIS A 45 -5.01 4.19 -24.16
N ILE A 46 -5.86 3.17 -24.16
CA ILE A 46 -5.44 1.78 -23.94
C ILE A 46 -5.74 0.93 -25.20
N HIS A 47 -7.02 0.77 -25.56
CA HIS A 47 -7.39 -0.21 -26.58
C HIS A 47 -6.93 0.17 -28.00
N LEU A 48 -7.20 1.39 -28.43
CA LEU A 48 -6.79 1.83 -29.77
C LEU A 48 -5.29 2.03 -29.85
N HIS A 49 -4.65 2.53 -28.78
CA HIS A 49 -3.21 2.70 -28.75
C HIS A 49 -2.49 1.34 -28.78
N ALA A 50 -2.95 0.34 -28.02
CA ALA A 50 -2.42 -1.02 -28.06
C ALA A 50 -2.52 -1.61 -29.47
N LYS A 51 -3.71 -1.46 -30.11
CA LYS A 51 -3.93 -1.95 -31.48
C LYS A 51 -3.03 -1.25 -32.51
N TYR A 52 -2.78 0.05 -32.34
CA TYR A 52 -1.90 0.81 -33.21
C TYR A 52 -0.44 0.38 -33.08
N GLN A 53 0.04 0.18 -31.85
CA GLN A 53 1.41 -0.33 -31.59
C GLN A 53 1.63 -1.72 -32.22
N ASP A 54 0.66 -2.62 -32.06
CA ASP A 54 0.75 -3.98 -32.60
C ASP A 54 0.81 -3.98 -34.15
N LYS A 55 0.03 -3.10 -34.80
CA LYS A 55 0.01 -2.96 -36.26
C LYS A 55 1.33 -2.42 -36.82
N HIS A 56 1.99 -1.51 -36.10
CA HIS A 56 3.21 -0.83 -36.59
C HIS A 56 4.51 -1.40 -36.00
N SER A 57 4.44 -2.41 -35.15
CA SER A 57 5.63 -3.09 -34.63
C SER A 57 6.46 -3.80 -35.70
N ASN A 58 5.85 -4.14 -36.84
CA ASN A 58 6.48 -4.86 -37.96
C ASN A 58 6.83 -3.95 -39.15
N ASP A 59 6.46 -2.66 -39.13
CA ASP A 59 6.79 -1.73 -40.20
C ASP A 59 8.23 -1.21 -39.98
N SER A 60 9.18 -1.84 -40.68
CA SER A 60 10.64 -1.53 -40.59
C SER A 60 11.03 -0.21 -41.25
N GLU A 61 10.13 0.51 -41.88
CA GLU A 61 10.40 1.78 -42.53
C GLU A 61 10.03 2.98 -41.64
N CYS A 62 10.96 3.34 -40.79
CA CYS A 62 10.93 4.65 -40.12
C CYS A 62 11.28 5.72 -41.18
N SER A 63 10.29 6.26 -41.88
CA SER A 63 10.51 7.43 -42.72
C SER A 63 10.89 8.64 -41.81
N THR A 64 12.16 8.97 -41.81
CA THR A 64 12.79 9.96 -40.94
C THR A 64 12.35 11.41 -41.22
N ASN A 65 11.52 11.66 -42.22
CA ASN A 65 11.32 13.00 -42.78
C ASN A 65 10.08 13.76 -42.31
N ASN A 66 9.18 13.20 -41.49
CA ASN A 66 8.06 13.95 -40.94
C ASN A 66 7.71 13.47 -39.52
N LYS A 67 8.49 13.90 -38.53
CA LYS A 67 8.02 13.78 -37.14
C LYS A 67 6.88 14.79 -36.93
N PRO A 68 5.61 14.39 -36.76
CA PRO A 68 4.55 15.34 -36.48
C PRO A 68 4.85 16.02 -35.15
N SER A 69 5.13 17.32 -35.17
CA SER A 69 5.26 18.09 -33.94
C SER A 69 3.86 18.26 -33.34
N ILE A 70 3.70 17.76 -32.12
CA ILE A 70 2.47 17.96 -31.34
C ILE A 70 2.56 19.35 -30.72
N SER A 71 1.59 20.23 -31.00
CA SER A 71 1.55 21.55 -30.37
C SER A 71 1.32 21.42 -28.85
N LYS A 72 1.74 22.43 -28.11
CA LYS A 72 1.55 22.50 -26.65
C LYS A 72 0.08 22.32 -26.25
N GLU A 73 -0.83 22.96 -27.00
CA GLU A 73 -2.28 22.91 -26.75
C GLU A 73 -2.83 21.49 -26.91
N LYS A 74 -2.39 20.78 -27.96
CA LYS A 74 -2.80 19.38 -28.19
C LYS A 74 -2.26 18.46 -27.08
N MET A 75 -1.03 18.67 -26.63
CA MET A 75 -0.45 17.91 -25.54
C MET A 75 -1.18 18.16 -24.22
N MET A 76 -1.49 19.42 -23.91
CA MET A 76 -2.26 19.78 -22.72
C MET A 76 -3.68 19.18 -22.75
N ALA A 77 -4.34 19.18 -23.91
CA ALA A 77 -5.65 18.56 -24.09
C ALA A 77 -5.61 17.04 -23.85
N MET A 78 -4.57 16.36 -24.35
CA MET A 78 -4.36 14.94 -24.13
C MET A 78 -4.13 14.62 -22.64
N ILE A 79 -3.29 15.39 -21.95
CA ILE A 79 -3.05 15.24 -20.51
C ILE A 79 -4.35 15.46 -19.72
N GLY A 80 -5.11 16.51 -20.04
CA GLY A 80 -6.40 16.78 -19.41
C GLY A 80 -7.42 15.65 -19.62
N GLN A 81 -7.41 15.02 -20.80
CA GLN A 81 -8.26 13.85 -21.06
C GLN A 81 -7.85 12.62 -20.24
N ILE A 82 -6.55 12.36 -20.11
CA ILE A 82 -6.03 11.29 -19.27
C ILE A 82 -6.40 11.55 -17.81
N GLU A 83 -6.18 12.76 -17.31
CA GLU A 83 -6.56 13.17 -15.96
C GLU A 83 -8.06 12.97 -15.70
N SER A 84 -8.92 13.45 -16.60
CA SER A 84 -10.36 13.25 -16.51
C SER A 84 -10.76 11.77 -16.51
N THR A 85 -10.07 10.96 -17.32
CA THR A 85 -10.30 9.51 -17.36
C THR A 85 -9.94 8.86 -16.03
N ILE A 86 -8.77 9.20 -15.46
CA ILE A 86 -8.32 8.67 -14.17
C ILE A 86 -9.27 9.08 -13.04
N LYS A 87 -9.70 10.34 -12.99
CA LYS A 87 -10.64 10.84 -11.96
C LYS A 87 -12.01 10.14 -11.98
N LYS A 88 -12.40 9.55 -13.10
CA LYS A 88 -13.65 8.80 -13.25
C LYS A 88 -13.50 7.30 -12.95
N LEU A 89 -12.28 6.82 -12.70
CA LEU A 89 -12.07 5.45 -12.27
C LEU A 89 -12.42 5.35 -10.79
N GLU A 90 -13.43 4.54 -10.48
CA GLU A 90 -13.86 4.28 -9.12
C GLU A 90 -13.52 2.83 -8.76
N TRP A 91 -12.98 2.65 -7.57
CA TRP A 91 -12.86 1.34 -6.98
C TRP A 91 -14.05 1.13 -6.05
N GLY A 92 -14.85 0.08 -6.32
CA GLY A 92 -16.13 -0.17 -5.63
C GLY A 92 -16.02 -0.56 -4.16
N GLY A 93 -14.82 -0.56 -3.57
CA GLY A 93 -14.59 -1.01 -2.20
C GLY A 93 -14.88 -2.51 -2.03
N ALA A 94 -14.27 -3.16 -1.04
CA ALA A 94 -14.67 -4.48 -0.61
C ALA A 94 -14.95 -4.41 0.90
N ASP A 95 -15.99 -5.07 1.34
CA ASP A 95 -16.15 -5.33 2.77
C ASP A 95 -15.11 -6.37 3.16
N THR A 96 -14.12 -5.93 3.95
CA THR A 96 -13.07 -6.81 4.48
C THR A 96 -13.32 -7.06 5.95
N GLU A 97 -12.82 -8.20 6.45
CA GLU A 97 -12.91 -8.56 7.87
C GLU A 97 -12.28 -7.48 8.78
N TRP A 98 -11.31 -6.72 8.27
CA TRP A 98 -10.51 -5.77 9.03
C TRP A 98 -10.98 -4.31 8.93
N ARG A 99 -11.91 -3.98 8.00
CA ARG A 99 -12.42 -2.62 7.81
C ARG A 99 -13.00 -2.02 9.08
N ASP A 100 -13.77 -2.83 9.82
CA ASP A 100 -14.45 -2.41 11.04
C ASP A 100 -13.75 -2.98 12.29
N TYR A 101 -12.45 -3.27 12.21
CA TYR A 101 -11.71 -3.94 13.27
C TYR A 101 -11.89 -3.26 14.63
N TYR A 102 -11.74 -1.94 14.72
CA TYR A 102 -11.88 -1.20 15.98
C TYR A 102 -13.34 -1.11 16.49
N SER A 103 -14.33 -1.32 15.64
CA SER A 103 -15.74 -1.39 16.08
C SER A 103 -16.16 -2.80 16.54
N LYS A 104 -15.38 -3.83 16.14
CA LYS A 104 -15.63 -5.26 16.43
C LYS A 104 -14.52 -5.92 17.24
N THR A 105 -13.60 -5.14 17.84
CA THR A 105 -12.48 -5.70 18.63
C THR A 105 -12.97 -6.22 19.97
N ASN A 106 -12.22 -7.19 20.51
CA ASN A 106 -12.39 -7.67 21.88
C ASN A 106 -11.79 -6.71 22.93
N TYR A 107 -11.26 -5.56 22.51
CA TYR A 107 -10.73 -4.56 23.43
C TYR A 107 -11.90 -3.80 24.08
N GLU A 108 -12.00 -3.89 25.40
CA GLU A 108 -12.86 -2.99 26.16
C GLU A 108 -12.38 -1.53 25.98
N PRO A 109 -13.30 -0.54 26.04
CA PRO A 109 -12.91 0.88 25.90
C PRO A 109 -11.78 1.32 26.84
N ALA A 110 -11.76 0.76 28.05
CA ALA A 110 -10.70 1.02 29.04
C ALA A 110 -9.33 0.50 28.59
N ALA A 111 -9.26 -0.72 28.04
CA ALA A 111 -8.03 -1.31 27.52
C ALA A 111 -7.49 -0.53 26.32
N MET A 112 -8.36 -0.07 25.42
CA MET A 112 -7.97 0.77 24.29
C MET A 112 -7.43 2.13 24.74
N LYS A 113 -8.05 2.75 25.76
CA LYS A 113 -7.55 3.98 26.34
C LYS A 113 -6.16 3.79 26.93
N GLN A 114 -5.97 2.75 27.74
CA GLN A 114 -4.67 2.41 28.30
C GLN A 114 -3.61 2.16 27.24
N LYS A 115 -3.95 1.45 26.18
CA LYS A 115 -3.04 1.21 25.04
C LYS A 115 -2.60 2.53 24.37
N ARG A 116 -3.52 3.48 24.16
CA ARG A 116 -3.18 4.82 23.63
C ARG A 116 -2.22 5.57 24.56
N GLU A 117 -2.50 5.58 25.86
CA GLU A 117 -1.68 6.24 26.88
C GLU A 117 -0.26 5.64 26.92
N LEU A 118 -0.13 4.30 26.84
CA LEU A 118 1.16 3.62 26.80
C LEU A 118 1.95 3.96 25.53
N VAL A 119 1.33 3.88 24.35
CA VAL A 119 2.00 4.23 23.08
C VAL A 119 2.47 5.68 23.08
N GLU A 120 1.63 6.58 23.55
CA GLU A 120 1.99 8.01 23.67
C GLU A 120 3.14 8.23 24.67
N ALA A 121 3.12 7.54 25.81
CA ALA A 121 4.20 7.59 26.78
C ALA A 121 5.53 7.08 26.21
N TYR A 122 5.52 5.94 25.51
CA TYR A 122 6.74 5.42 24.87
C TYR A 122 7.27 6.34 23.76
N LEU A 123 6.40 6.91 22.93
CA LEU A 123 6.83 7.88 21.92
C LEU A 123 7.52 9.10 22.53
N LYS A 124 7.07 9.57 23.69
CA LYS A 124 7.68 10.70 24.43
C LYS A 124 9.04 10.38 25.05
N THR A 125 9.40 9.09 25.21
CA THR A 125 10.72 8.70 25.75
C THR A 125 11.80 8.62 24.69
N ILE A 126 11.46 8.72 23.40
CA ILE A 126 12.42 8.64 22.31
C ILE A 126 13.16 9.96 22.17
N GLU A 127 14.48 9.93 22.30
CA GLU A 127 15.37 11.10 22.14
C GLU A 127 16.40 10.86 21.00
N PRO A 128 16.54 11.79 20.06
CA PRO A 128 15.70 12.98 19.88
C PRO A 128 14.29 12.60 19.42
N SER A 129 13.32 13.52 19.62
CA SER A 129 11.93 13.30 19.18
C SER A 129 11.85 12.86 17.72
N PRO A 130 11.15 11.77 17.40
CA PRO A 130 11.13 11.22 16.05
C PRO A 130 10.45 12.19 15.06
N GLN A 131 11.10 12.39 13.91
CA GLN A 131 10.56 13.20 12.82
C GLN A 131 9.78 12.34 11.83
N LYS A 132 10.13 11.06 11.70
CA LYS A 132 9.49 10.09 10.82
C LYS A 132 9.22 8.79 11.55
N ILE A 133 7.95 8.38 11.55
CA ILE A 133 7.48 7.14 12.16
C ILE A 133 6.88 6.22 11.09
N LEU A 134 7.20 4.92 11.17
CA LEU A 134 6.47 3.87 10.47
C LEU A 134 5.42 3.29 11.40
N ASP A 135 4.17 3.16 10.93
CA ASP A 135 3.13 2.39 11.60
C ASP A 135 2.79 1.19 10.71
N LEU A 136 3.22 0.01 11.13
CA LEU A 136 3.13 -1.23 10.36
C LEU A 136 2.02 -2.12 10.92
N GLY A 137 1.04 -2.47 10.08
CA GLY A 137 -0.23 -3.06 10.50
C GLY A 137 -1.15 -2.01 11.12
N ALA A 138 -1.18 -0.82 10.53
CA ALA A 138 -1.81 0.37 11.07
C ALA A 138 -3.35 0.31 11.06
N ASN A 139 -3.94 -0.62 10.33
CA ASN A 139 -5.37 -0.72 10.08
C ASN A 139 -5.93 0.63 9.58
N ASN A 140 -6.96 1.19 10.20
CA ASN A 140 -7.53 2.51 9.86
C ASN A 140 -6.75 3.72 10.37
N GLY A 141 -5.53 3.52 10.89
CA GLY A 141 -4.60 4.59 11.27
C GLY A 141 -4.80 5.18 12.66
N GLU A 142 -5.49 4.52 13.57
CA GLU A 142 -5.75 5.02 14.94
C GLU A 142 -4.46 5.49 15.65
N PHE A 143 -3.41 4.66 15.64
CA PHE A 143 -2.13 4.98 16.27
C PHE A 143 -1.24 5.85 15.38
N SER A 144 -1.41 5.79 14.06
CA SER A 144 -0.79 6.74 13.13
C SER A 144 -1.22 8.18 13.45
N HIS A 145 -2.53 8.40 13.64
CA HIS A 145 -3.06 9.71 14.01
C HIS A 145 -2.62 10.15 15.39
N LEU A 146 -2.52 9.21 16.36
CA LEU A 146 -1.98 9.50 17.67
C LEU A 146 -0.55 10.02 17.59
N ALA A 147 0.32 9.30 16.87
CA ALA A 147 1.72 9.67 16.67
C ALA A 147 1.87 11.01 15.94
N ALA A 148 1.07 11.24 14.91
CA ALA A 148 1.11 12.46 14.09
C ALA A 148 0.77 13.76 14.87
N LYS A 149 0.11 13.65 16.03
CA LYS A 149 -0.18 14.81 16.90
C LYS A 149 1.07 15.49 17.45
N SER A 150 2.21 14.78 17.54
CA SER A 150 3.49 15.37 17.93
C SER A 150 4.16 16.19 16.81
N GLY A 151 3.57 16.24 15.62
CA GLY A 151 4.09 16.96 14.45
C GLY A 151 5.02 16.11 13.56
N CYS A 152 5.30 14.86 13.92
CA CYS A 152 6.09 13.96 13.08
C CYS A 152 5.33 13.52 11.81
N TYR A 153 6.07 13.07 10.79
CA TYR A 153 5.50 12.45 9.60
C TYR A 153 5.33 10.95 9.82
N VAL A 154 4.13 10.45 9.58
CA VAL A 154 3.81 9.03 9.78
C VAL A 154 3.50 8.35 8.46
N VAL A 155 4.24 7.27 8.14
CA VAL A 155 3.91 6.35 7.06
C VAL A 155 3.10 5.20 7.64
N SER A 156 1.81 5.21 7.37
CA SER A 156 0.81 4.28 7.90
C SER A 156 0.59 3.15 6.89
N GLN A 157 0.95 1.92 7.23
CA GLN A 157 0.95 0.80 6.28
C GLN A 157 0.09 -0.35 6.78
N ASP A 158 -0.77 -0.86 5.91
CA ASP A 158 -1.54 -2.08 6.16
C ASP A 158 -1.71 -2.90 4.88
N ILE A 159 -1.97 -4.20 5.02
CA ILE A 159 -2.29 -5.08 3.90
C ILE A 159 -3.76 -4.96 3.48
N ASP A 160 -4.63 -4.54 4.41
CA ASP A 160 -6.06 -4.38 4.16
C ASP A 160 -6.36 -3.06 3.45
N GLU A 161 -6.71 -3.15 2.18
CA GLU A 161 -6.96 -1.99 1.34
C GLU A 161 -8.18 -1.17 1.81
N SER A 162 -9.18 -1.82 2.43
CA SER A 162 -10.38 -1.11 2.91
C SER A 162 -10.07 -0.30 4.18
N ALA A 163 -9.20 -0.82 5.04
CA ALA A 163 -8.72 -0.09 6.21
C ALA A 163 -7.83 1.10 5.79
N VAL A 164 -6.93 0.88 4.82
CA VAL A 164 -6.07 1.95 4.27
C VAL A 164 -6.91 3.03 3.59
N GLU A 165 -7.95 2.66 2.82
CA GLU A 165 -8.87 3.62 2.18
C GLU A 165 -9.62 4.43 3.24
N ALA A 166 -10.12 3.79 4.31
CA ALA A 166 -10.79 4.49 5.41
C ALA A 166 -9.85 5.52 6.07
N ASN A 167 -8.58 5.14 6.31
CA ASN A 167 -7.56 6.03 6.83
C ASN A 167 -7.29 7.21 5.86
N TYR A 168 -7.12 6.94 4.57
CA TYR A 168 -6.93 7.96 3.55
C TYR A 168 -8.09 8.96 3.49
N LEU A 169 -9.33 8.47 3.47
CA LEU A 169 -10.52 9.31 3.43
C LEU A 169 -10.66 10.15 4.71
N HIS A 170 -10.29 9.58 5.87
CA HIS A 170 -10.24 10.32 7.12
C HIS A 170 -9.21 11.44 7.07
N CYS A 171 -7.98 11.17 6.63
CA CYS A 171 -6.93 12.18 6.46
C CYS A 171 -7.40 13.32 5.54
N LYS A 172 -7.98 12.97 4.39
CA LYS A 172 -8.47 13.93 3.40
C LYS A 172 -9.58 14.82 3.97
N LYS A 173 -10.56 14.22 4.65
CA LYS A 173 -11.70 14.94 5.26
C LYS A 173 -11.25 15.87 6.39
N SER A 174 -10.27 15.44 7.19
CA SER A 174 -9.78 16.17 8.35
C SER A 174 -8.61 17.11 8.04
N GLY A 175 -8.15 17.18 6.79
CA GLY A 175 -7.01 18.03 6.39
C GLY A 175 -5.68 17.58 6.98
N ILE A 176 -5.53 16.30 7.34
CA ILE A 176 -4.30 15.74 7.90
C ILE A 176 -3.30 15.50 6.76
N THR A 177 -2.15 16.18 6.80
CA THR A 177 -1.13 16.14 5.74
C THR A 177 0.15 15.41 6.13
N ASN A 178 0.32 15.11 7.42
CA ASN A 178 1.50 14.42 7.95
C ASN A 178 1.29 12.92 8.22
N VAL A 179 0.21 12.33 7.72
CA VAL A 179 -0.03 10.89 7.69
C VAL A 179 -0.16 10.44 6.24
N LEU A 180 0.63 9.44 5.82
CA LEU A 180 0.58 8.83 4.50
C LEU A 180 0.09 7.38 4.59
N PRO A 181 -1.19 7.12 4.35
CA PRO A 181 -1.72 5.76 4.28
C PRO A 181 -1.26 5.04 3.02
N LEU A 182 -0.72 3.82 3.15
CA LEU A 182 -0.22 3.01 2.05
C LEU A 182 -0.61 1.54 2.21
N ILE A 183 -0.99 0.90 1.11
CA ILE A 183 -1.18 -0.54 1.06
C ILE A 183 0.19 -1.21 0.98
N GLN A 184 0.52 -2.06 1.97
CA GLN A 184 1.79 -2.75 2.03
C GLN A 184 1.63 -4.15 2.62
N ASP A 185 2.07 -5.15 1.86
CA ASP A 185 2.24 -6.52 2.34
C ASP A 185 3.67 -6.68 2.88
N LEU A 186 3.82 -6.80 4.19
CA LEU A 186 5.14 -6.94 4.82
C LEU A 186 5.77 -8.31 4.59
N THR A 187 4.99 -9.31 4.18
CA THR A 187 5.51 -10.64 3.82
C THR A 187 6.02 -10.69 2.38
N ASN A 188 5.60 -9.73 1.55
CA ASN A 188 6.07 -9.55 0.19
C ASN A 188 6.21 -8.05 -0.11
N PRO A 189 7.17 -7.36 0.52
CA PRO A 189 7.37 -5.93 0.36
C PRO A 189 7.84 -5.57 -1.05
N SER A 190 7.66 -4.30 -1.43
CA SER A 190 8.11 -3.82 -2.73
C SER A 190 9.63 -3.98 -2.88
N PRO A 191 10.11 -4.68 -3.93
CA PRO A 191 11.54 -4.86 -4.19
C PRO A 191 12.17 -3.59 -4.76
N ALA A 192 13.48 -3.54 -4.80
CA ALA A 192 14.22 -2.64 -5.68
C ALA A 192 14.04 -3.11 -7.13
N ILE A 193 13.79 -2.19 -8.07
CA ILE A 193 13.54 -2.51 -9.48
C ILE A 193 14.16 -1.47 -10.42
N GLY A 194 14.08 -1.77 -11.72
CA GLY A 194 14.67 -1.00 -12.79
C GLY A 194 16.10 -1.44 -13.09
N TRP A 195 16.84 -0.64 -13.87
CA TRP A 195 18.19 -0.97 -14.27
C TRP A 195 19.11 -1.13 -13.04
N GLU A 196 19.77 -2.27 -12.94
CA GLU A 196 20.64 -2.65 -11.79
C GLU A 196 19.92 -2.57 -10.42
N HIS A 197 18.59 -2.63 -10.39
CA HIS A 197 17.76 -2.43 -9.19
C HIS A 197 17.89 -1.06 -8.52
N ASN A 198 18.31 -0.02 -9.27
CA ASN A 198 18.62 1.32 -8.74
C ASN A 198 17.59 2.41 -9.11
N GLU A 199 16.59 2.11 -9.97
CA GLU A 199 15.62 3.13 -10.39
C GLU A 199 14.49 3.34 -9.38
N ARG A 200 14.12 2.30 -8.63
CA ARG A 200 13.20 2.40 -7.49
C ARG A 200 13.71 1.55 -6.33
N MET A 201 13.95 2.20 -5.20
CA MET A 201 14.43 1.57 -3.98
C MET A 201 13.43 0.53 -3.45
N SER A 202 13.95 -0.51 -2.79
CA SER A 202 13.16 -1.45 -1.99
C SER A 202 12.48 -0.77 -0.80
N LEU A 203 11.51 -1.46 -0.17
CA LEU A 203 10.87 -0.95 1.05
C LEU A 203 11.91 -0.61 2.13
N LEU A 204 12.84 -1.50 2.42
CA LEU A 204 13.84 -1.30 3.47
C LEU A 204 14.78 -0.12 3.21
N GLU A 205 15.19 0.09 1.97
CA GLU A 205 16.02 1.25 1.59
C GLU A 205 15.27 2.58 1.76
N ARG A 206 13.94 2.58 1.60
CA ARG A 206 13.10 3.77 1.79
C ARG A 206 12.66 3.99 3.24
N CYS A 207 12.70 2.95 4.06
CA CYS A 207 12.11 2.98 5.40
C CYS A 207 12.82 3.93 6.34
N ASN A 208 14.07 4.18 6.26
CA ASN A 208 14.85 5.08 7.13
C ASN A 208 13.97 5.95 8.07
N ALA A 209 13.41 5.32 9.11
CA ALA A 209 12.51 5.95 10.07
C ALA A 209 13.15 5.98 11.46
N ASP A 210 12.84 7.01 12.23
CA ASP A 210 13.36 7.17 13.58
C ASP A 210 12.75 6.15 14.53
N ALA A 211 11.42 5.92 14.38
CA ALA A 211 10.69 4.94 15.18
C ALA A 211 9.68 4.14 14.34
N CYS A 212 9.32 2.97 14.83
CA CYS A 212 8.30 2.11 14.25
C CYS A 212 7.29 1.66 15.32
N LEU A 213 6.01 1.69 14.94
CA LEU A 213 4.93 1.03 15.66
C LEU A 213 4.62 -0.30 14.97
N ALA A 214 4.48 -1.37 15.75
CA ALA A 214 4.07 -2.69 15.29
C ALA A 214 3.07 -3.29 16.30
N LEU A 215 1.86 -2.73 16.31
CA LEU A 215 0.84 -3.03 17.32
C LEU A 215 -0.08 -4.13 16.81
N ALA A 216 -0.25 -5.20 17.60
CA ALA A 216 -1.03 -6.39 17.25
C ALA A 216 -0.65 -7.00 15.88
N LEU A 217 0.61 -6.90 15.47
CA LEU A 217 1.11 -7.35 14.15
C LEU A 217 1.91 -8.66 14.23
N ILE A 218 2.71 -8.84 15.27
CA ILE A 218 3.73 -9.92 15.32
C ILE A 218 3.14 -11.32 15.16
N HIS A 219 1.95 -11.59 15.70
CA HIS A 219 1.28 -12.88 15.58
C HIS A 219 0.81 -13.17 14.14
N HIS A 220 0.48 -12.14 13.37
CA HIS A 220 0.18 -12.30 11.95
C HIS A 220 1.44 -12.63 11.14
N LEU A 221 2.58 -12.03 11.46
CA LEU A 221 3.84 -12.34 10.79
C LEU A 221 4.33 -13.75 11.19
N ALA A 222 4.39 -14.03 12.47
CA ALA A 222 4.94 -15.29 12.98
C ALA A 222 4.02 -16.48 12.72
N ILE A 223 2.75 -16.41 13.13
CA ILE A 223 1.80 -17.53 13.07
C ILE A 223 1.13 -17.63 11.72
N SER A 224 0.52 -16.53 11.20
CA SER A 224 -0.22 -16.59 9.94
C SER A 224 0.70 -16.78 8.74
N ASN A 225 1.91 -16.23 8.78
CA ASN A 225 2.86 -16.25 7.66
C ASN A 225 4.12 -17.08 7.90
N ASN A 226 4.20 -17.81 9.01
CA ASN A 226 5.30 -18.72 9.35
C ASN A 226 6.70 -18.04 9.36
N LEU A 227 6.76 -16.76 9.73
CA LEU A 227 8.04 -16.05 9.79
C LEU A 227 8.71 -16.28 11.15
N PRO A 228 9.95 -16.78 11.19
CA PRO A 228 10.71 -16.90 12.44
C PRO A 228 10.90 -15.56 13.13
N LEU A 229 10.74 -15.49 14.44
CA LEU A 229 10.89 -14.26 15.23
C LEU A 229 12.26 -13.58 15.01
N THR A 230 13.33 -14.37 14.79
CA THR A 230 14.65 -13.84 14.44
C THR A 230 14.68 -13.07 13.12
N LYS A 231 13.90 -13.52 12.13
CA LYS A 231 13.76 -12.80 10.84
C LYS A 231 12.93 -11.53 10.99
N ILE A 232 11.88 -11.59 11.81
CA ILE A 232 11.06 -10.42 12.14
C ILE A 232 11.91 -9.37 12.86
N ALA A 233 12.68 -9.77 13.87
CA ALA A 233 13.60 -8.88 14.59
C ALA A 233 14.66 -8.25 13.66
N SER A 234 15.26 -9.05 12.77
CA SER A 234 16.21 -8.57 11.77
C SER A 234 15.60 -7.55 10.81
N PHE A 235 14.33 -7.74 10.42
CA PHE A 235 13.62 -6.77 9.59
C PHE A 235 13.46 -5.42 10.32
N PHE A 236 12.95 -5.44 11.55
CA PHE A 236 12.75 -4.21 12.33
C PHE A 236 14.05 -3.48 12.64
N SER A 237 15.13 -4.21 12.96
CA SER A 237 16.45 -3.60 13.24
C SER A 237 17.05 -2.86 12.03
N ARG A 238 16.64 -3.23 10.82
CA ARG A 238 17.05 -2.58 9.58
C ARG A 238 16.12 -1.44 9.17
N ALA A 239 14.87 -1.46 9.63
CA ALA A 239 13.84 -0.51 9.23
C ALA A 239 13.83 0.75 10.11
N THR A 240 14.28 0.67 11.37
CA THR A 240 14.11 1.74 12.35
C THR A 240 15.14 1.65 13.49
N ASN A 241 15.36 2.78 14.17
CA ASN A 241 16.20 2.86 15.36
C ASN A 241 15.44 2.46 16.64
N TYR A 242 14.16 2.80 16.73
CA TYR A 242 13.30 2.51 17.88
C TYR A 242 12.06 1.73 17.44
N LEU A 243 11.69 0.72 18.23
CA LEU A 243 10.52 -0.11 17.95
C LEU A 243 9.59 -0.16 19.16
N ILE A 244 8.34 0.23 18.96
CA ILE A 244 7.25 0.00 19.90
C ILE A 244 6.43 -1.16 19.35
N ILE A 245 6.52 -2.32 19.99
CA ILE A 245 5.89 -3.56 19.55
C ILE A 245 4.92 -4.09 20.60
N GLU A 246 3.75 -4.52 20.14
CA GLU A 246 2.81 -5.24 21.00
C GLU A 246 2.90 -6.74 20.75
N PHE A 247 3.20 -7.48 21.81
CA PHE A 247 3.15 -8.92 21.81
C PHE A 247 1.78 -9.42 22.22
N VAL A 248 1.12 -10.20 21.37
CA VAL A 248 -0.17 -10.83 21.64
C VAL A 248 0.04 -12.29 21.95
N PRO A 249 -0.20 -12.76 23.21
CA PRO A 249 0.10 -14.13 23.59
C PRO A 249 -0.83 -15.15 22.95
N LYS A 250 -0.42 -16.42 22.88
CA LYS A 250 -1.24 -17.53 22.36
C LYS A 250 -2.56 -17.73 23.11
N THR A 251 -2.65 -17.23 24.35
CA THR A 251 -3.88 -17.27 25.16
C THR A 251 -4.96 -16.30 24.66
N ASP A 252 -4.58 -15.32 23.84
CA ASP A 252 -5.53 -14.40 23.22
C ASP A 252 -6.54 -15.12 22.31
N SER A 253 -7.78 -14.63 22.30
CA SER A 253 -8.88 -15.27 21.56
C SER A 253 -8.68 -15.27 20.05
N GLN A 254 -8.09 -14.20 19.49
CA GLN A 254 -7.84 -14.10 18.05
C GLN A 254 -6.65 -14.96 17.63
N VAL A 255 -5.59 -15.04 18.46
CA VAL A 255 -4.48 -15.95 18.21
C VAL A 255 -4.94 -17.41 18.30
N ARG A 256 -5.80 -17.76 19.28
CA ARG A 256 -6.43 -19.10 19.34
C ARG A 256 -7.25 -19.40 18.08
N ARG A 257 -7.97 -18.40 17.55
CA ARG A 257 -8.72 -18.56 16.29
C ARG A 257 -7.80 -18.86 15.11
N LEU A 258 -6.65 -18.15 15.00
CA LEU A 258 -5.64 -18.44 13.99
C LEU A 258 -5.06 -19.85 14.09
N LEU A 259 -4.84 -20.34 15.30
CA LEU A 259 -4.30 -21.68 15.55
C LEU A 259 -5.33 -22.82 15.34
N LYS A 260 -6.64 -22.55 15.36
CA LYS A 260 -7.67 -23.58 15.13
C LYS A 260 -7.61 -24.24 13.75
N THR A 261 -7.09 -23.56 12.76
CA THR A 261 -7.07 -24.02 11.35
C THR A 261 -5.72 -24.60 10.94
N ARG A 262 -4.77 -24.73 11.87
CA ARG A 262 -3.40 -25.23 11.60
C ARG A 262 -2.79 -25.92 12.81
N GLU A 263 -1.78 -26.71 12.58
CA GLU A 263 -0.96 -27.27 13.66
C GLU A 263 -0.10 -26.16 14.31
N ASP A 264 -0.02 -26.18 15.64
CA ASP A 264 0.81 -25.24 16.39
C ASP A 264 2.27 -25.70 16.39
N ILE A 265 3.00 -25.29 15.37
CA ILE A 265 4.44 -25.53 15.21
C ILE A 265 5.29 -24.39 15.80
N PHE A 266 4.67 -23.41 16.46
CA PHE A 266 5.31 -22.17 16.91
C PHE A 266 5.73 -22.24 18.38
N SER A 267 6.61 -23.19 18.72
CA SER A 267 7.08 -23.40 20.10
C SER A 267 7.75 -22.16 20.71
N ASN A 268 8.35 -21.34 19.88
CA ASN A 268 9.11 -20.15 20.29
C ASN A 268 8.30 -18.84 20.25
N TYR A 269 7.00 -18.94 19.94
CA TYR A 269 6.12 -17.78 19.97
C TYR A 269 5.50 -17.58 21.33
#